data_13a347133f0c22236904ad461395817f
#
_entry.id   13a347133f0c22236904ad461395817f
#
_cell.length_a   1.000
_cell.length_b   1.000
_cell.length_c   1.000
_cell.angle_alpha   90.00
_cell.angle_beta   90.00
_cell.angle_gamma   90.00
#
_symmetry.space_group_name_H-M   'P 1'
#
loop_
_entity.id
_entity.type
_entity.pdbx_description
1 polymer ?
#
loop_
_entity_poly.entity_id
_entity_poly.type
_entity_poly.pdbx_seq_one_letter_code
_entity_poly.pdbx_strand_id
1 'polypeptide(L)'
;MNDNETRATQPFVRRTRKVFYHPNGKGTGSALQLELHPAHEDTEGSVFLTMAPQRTIGMRTADDTVHPTFDWRNAVCLKLDLMDLAQILQVLRGVQESLADGKGLFHRSSNASAIIKFEHRIEPVPGYLLDVSKKPLTGDLLRVNFFFRPAEAFACALMLEQALVYVAFGIPTVIPRMRPAPIAAMPVETVTDVAVAEAISA
;
A
#
# COMPACT_ATOMS: atom_id res chain seq x y z
N MET A 1 -6.34 -13.00 -42.72
CA MET A 1 -5.64 -11.98 -41.94
C MET A 1 -6.00 -12.23 -40.51
N ASN A 2 -5.10 -12.86 -39.76
CA ASN A 2 -5.29 -13.23 -38.35
C ASN A 2 -4.55 -12.20 -37.51
N ASP A 3 -5.28 -11.23 -36.97
CA ASP A 3 -4.78 -10.28 -35.98
C ASP A 3 -4.80 -10.96 -34.61
N ASN A 4 -3.79 -11.78 -34.34
CA ASN A 4 -3.48 -12.28 -33.03
C ASN A 4 -2.61 -11.24 -32.32
N GLU A 5 -3.20 -10.12 -31.90
CA GLU A 5 -2.55 -9.19 -30.99
C GLU A 5 -2.22 -9.93 -29.70
N THR A 6 -0.95 -10.16 -29.54
CA THR A 6 -0.33 -10.69 -28.31
C THR A 6 -0.62 -9.69 -27.18
N ARG A 7 -1.69 -9.92 -26.45
CA ARG A 7 -1.97 -9.21 -25.18
C ARG A 7 -0.78 -9.52 -24.27
N ALA A 8 0.16 -8.57 -24.19
CA ALA A 8 1.24 -8.63 -23.24
C ALA A 8 0.62 -8.81 -21.85
N THR A 9 0.81 -9.98 -21.26
CA THR A 9 0.42 -10.28 -19.88
C THR A 9 1.22 -9.35 -19.00
N GLN A 10 0.57 -8.30 -18.47
CA GLN A 10 1.18 -7.47 -17.45
C GLN A 10 1.63 -8.39 -16.31
N PRO A 11 2.86 -8.25 -15.81
CA PRO A 11 3.34 -9.06 -14.71
C PRO A 11 2.38 -8.90 -13.54
N PHE A 12 1.93 -10.04 -12.98
CA PHE A 12 1.06 -10.06 -11.80
C PHE A 12 1.83 -9.46 -10.62
N VAL A 13 1.62 -8.18 -10.36
CA VAL A 13 2.19 -7.50 -9.20
C VAL A 13 1.48 -8.04 -7.97
N ARG A 14 2.14 -8.92 -7.22
CA ARG A 14 1.64 -9.45 -5.96
C ARG A 14 1.54 -8.29 -4.97
N ARG A 15 0.33 -7.80 -4.72
CA ARG A 15 0.11 -6.70 -3.79
C ARG A 15 0.50 -7.10 -2.37
N THR A 16 1.33 -6.29 -1.74
CA THR A 16 1.79 -6.53 -0.37
C THR A 16 0.69 -6.10 0.59
N ARG A 17 0.14 -7.07 1.32
CA ARG A 17 -0.93 -6.82 2.30
C ARG A 17 -0.64 -7.48 3.64
N LYS A 18 -1.06 -6.83 4.72
CA LYS A 18 -1.08 -7.38 6.07
C LYS A 18 -2.49 -7.36 6.61
N VAL A 19 -2.91 -8.45 7.23
CA VAL A 19 -4.24 -8.56 7.86
C VAL A 19 -4.08 -8.86 9.35
N PHE A 20 -4.88 -8.18 10.15
CA PHE A 20 -5.07 -8.44 11.58
C PHE A 20 -6.50 -8.94 11.78
N TYR A 21 -6.69 -9.92 12.66
CA TYR A 21 -7.97 -10.53 12.93
C TYR A 21 -8.28 -10.50 14.43
N HIS A 22 -9.38 -9.85 14.80
CA HIS A 22 -9.87 -9.79 16.19
C HIS A 22 -11.29 -10.36 16.27
N PRO A 23 -11.45 -11.67 16.12
CA PRO A 23 -12.74 -12.30 16.36
C PRO A 23 -13.06 -12.32 17.86
N ASN A 24 -14.35 -12.33 18.19
CA ASN A 24 -14.81 -12.55 19.56
C ASN A 24 -16.04 -13.45 19.59
N GLY A 25 -16.37 -13.95 20.78
CA GLY A 25 -17.50 -14.85 20.99
C GLY A 25 -18.88 -14.17 20.90
N LYS A 26 -18.92 -12.84 20.77
CA LYS A 26 -20.17 -12.06 20.62
C LYS A 26 -20.51 -11.78 19.15
N GLY A 27 -19.62 -12.14 18.21
CA GLY A 27 -19.81 -11.82 16.77
C GLY A 27 -19.62 -10.34 16.42
N THR A 28 -19.07 -9.54 17.34
CA THR A 28 -18.84 -8.09 17.15
C THR A 28 -17.36 -7.75 16.87
N GLY A 29 -16.55 -8.77 16.58
CA GLY A 29 -15.15 -8.60 16.21
C GLY A 29 -14.98 -7.94 14.85
N SER A 30 -13.74 -7.68 14.50
CA SER A 30 -13.38 -7.08 13.21
C SER A 30 -12.06 -7.62 12.68
N ALA A 31 -11.86 -7.43 11.38
CA ALA A 31 -10.57 -7.62 10.74
C ALA A 31 -10.14 -6.32 10.06
N LEU A 32 -8.84 -6.07 10.08
CA LEU A 32 -8.20 -4.92 9.45
C LEU A 32 -7.19 -5.42 8.43
N GLN A 33 -7.26 -4.92 7.20
CA GLN A 33 -6.27 -5.13 6.16
C GLN A 33 -5.62 -3.81 5.77
N LEU A 34 -4.30 -3.80 5.72
CA LEU A 34 -3.48 -2.75 5.11
C LEU A 34 -2.86 -3.31 3.83
N GLU A 35 -3.03 -2.59 2.72
CA GLU A 35 -2.48 -2.97 1.41
C GLU A 35 -1.68 -1.80 0.85
N LEU A 36 -0.36 -2.00 0.68
CA LEU A 36 0.55 -0.98 0.17
C LEU A 36 0.49 -0.91 -1.36
N HIS A 37 0.30 0.29 -1.86
CA HIS A 37 0.42 0.67 -3.27
C HIS A 37 1.55 1.70 -3.38
N PRO A 38 2.76 1.30 -3.73
CA PRO A 38 3.89 2.22 -3.88
C PRO A 38 3.65 3.25 -4.98
N ALA A 39 4.32 4.40 -4.89
CA ALA A 39 4.34 5.35 -5.99
C ALA A 39 4.99 4.71 -7.24
N HIS A 40 4.44 5.01 -8.40
CA HIS A 40 4.93 4.48 -9.67
C HIS A 40 4.71 5.51 -10.78
N GLU A 41 5.77 5.88 -11.49
CA GLU A 41 5.75 6.93 -12.52
C GLU A 41 5.09 8.22 -11.98
N ASP A 42 4.02 8.69 -12.61
CA ASP A 42 3.29 9.90 -12.23
C ASP A 42 2.15 9.63 -11.23
N THR A 43 2.07 8.40 -10.68
CA THR A 43 1.03 8.02 -9.73
C THR A 43 1.56 8.05 -8.31
N GLU A 44 0.94 8.89 -7.46
CA GLU A 44 1.22 8.90 -6.03
C GLU A 44 0.86 7.58 -5.38
N GLY A 45 1.74 7.11 -4.49
CA GLY A 45 1.49 5.92 -3.71
C GLY A 45 0.38 6.11 -2.66
N SER A 46 -0.05 5.03 -2.06
CA SER A 46 -1.06 5.03 -1.00
C SER A 46 -1.07 3.73 -0.22
N VAL A 47 -1.75 3.73 0.92
CA VAL A 47 -2.14 2.50 1.62
C VAL A 47 -3.66 2.39 1.61
N PHE A 48 -4.18 1.26 1.18
CA PHE A 48 -5.59 0.97 1.35
C PHE A 48 -5.82 0.34 2.72
N LEU A 49 -6.67 1.01 3.49
CA LEU A 49 -7.20 0.53 4.76
C LEU A 49 -8.55 -0.12 4.49
N THR A 50 -8.68 -1.41 4.76
CA THR A 50 -9.95 -2.13 4.61
C THR A 50 -10.32 -2.78 5.93
N MET A 51 -11.52 -2.51 6.44
CA MET A 51 -12.04 -3.04 7.70
C MET A 51 -13.33 -3.81 7.47
N ALA A 52 -13.35 -5.06 7.93
CA ALA A 52 -14.49 -5.96 7.80
C ALA A 52 -15.05 -6.34 9.18
N PRO A 53 -16.37 -6.24 9.41
CA PRO A 53 -16.98 -6.75 10.63
C PRO A 53 -16.95 -8.29 10.64
N GLN A 54 -16.96 -8.87 11.83
CA GLN A 54 -17.08 -10.32 11.99
C GLN A 54 -18.45 -10.78 11.48
N ARG A 55 -18.46 -11.88 10.72
CA ARG A 55 -19.67 -12.47 10.14
C ARG A 55 -20.15 -13.68 10.90
N THR A 56 -19.23 -14.58 11.27
CA THR A 56 -19.54 -15.79 12.03
C THR A 56 -18.67 -15.91 13.25
N ILE A 57 -19.22 -16.55 14.28
CA ILE A 57 -18.47 -16.91 15.49
C ILE A 57 -17.73 -18.22 15.22
N GLY A 58 -16.48 -18.31 15.65
CA GLY A 58 -15.75 -19.57 15.64
C GLY A 58 -16.30 -20.54 16.69
N MET A 59 -16.25 -21.81 16.40
CA MET A 59 -16.66 -22.88 17.32
C MET A 59 -15.55 -23.94 17.36
N ARG A 60 -15.27 -24.43 18.55
CA ARG A 60 -14.36 -25.55 18.75
C ARG A 60 -15.12 -26.69 19.45
N THR A 61 -15.17 -27.84 18.81
CA THR A 61 -15.69 -29.09 19.38
C THR A 61 -14.52 -30.06 19.59
N ALA A 62 -14.79 -31.26 20.15
CA ALA A 62 -13.74 -32.27 20.32
C ALA A 62 -13.13 -32.72 19.00
N ASP A 63 -13.96 -32.76 17.93
CA ASP A 63 -13.59 -33.35 16.63
C ASP A 63 -13.40 -32.31 15.52
N ASP A 64 -13.78 -31.02 15.73
CA ASP A 64 -13.73 -29.99 14.68
C ASP A 64 -13.46 -28.59 15.23
N THR A 65 -12.86 -27.75 14.39
CA THR A 65 -12.61 -26.35 14.64
C THR A 65 -13.11 -25.50 13.49
N VAL A 66 -14.22 -24.81 13.69
CA VAL A 66 -14.75 -23.83 12.74
C VAL A 66 -14.14 -22.46 13.06
N HIS A 67 -13.39 -21.91 12.12
CA HIS A 67 -12.81 -20.57 12.27
C HIS A 67 -13.85 -19.47 12.05
N PRO A 68 -13.77 -18.34 12.79
CA PRO A 68 -14.63 -17.19 12.54
C PRO A 68 -14.36 -16.61 11.16
N THR A 69 -15.39 -16.07 10.51
CA THR A 69 -15.28 -15.40 9.22
C THR A 69 -15.62 -13.91 9.33
N PHE A 70 -15.18 -13.13 8.35
CA PHE A 70 -15.37 -11.68 8.28
C PHE A 70 -16.07 -11.29 6.97
N ASP A 71 -16.90 -10.25 7.03
CA ASP A 71 -17.69 -9.78 5.89
C ASP A 71 -16.88 -8.78 5.03
N TRP A 72 -15.97 -9.32 4.25
CA TRP A 72 -15.16 -8.54 3.32
C TRP A 72 -15.96 -7.93 2.16
N ARG A 73 -17.18 -8.41 1.89
CA ARG A 73 -18.03 -7.85 0.83
C ARG A 73 -18.63 -6.51 1.24
N ASN A 74 -18.96 -6.36 2.52
CA ASN A 74 -19.48 -5.13 3.10
C ASN A 74 -18.41 -4.40 3.93
N ALA A 75 -17.14 -4.60 3.62
CA ALA A 75 -16.03 -3.94 4.31
C ALA A 75 -15.98 -2.44 3.98
N VAL A 76 -15.54 -1.64 4.94
CA VAL A 76 -15.18 -0.24 4.70
C VAL A 76 -13.77 -0.21 4.13
N CYS A 77 -13.63 0.33 2.93
CA CYS A 77 -12.33 0.51 2.28
C CYS A 77 -12.08 2.00 2.05
N LEU A 78 -10.88 2.48 2.44
CA LEU A 78 -10.41 3.85 2.31
C LEU A 78 -8.99 3.87 1.73
N LYS A 79 -8.72 4.85 0.87
CA LYS A 79 -7.38 5.15 0.40
C LYS A 79 -6.77 6.17 1.36
N LEU A 80 -5.66 5.84 1.96
CA LEU A 80 -4.85 6.74 2.80
C LEU A 80 -3.68 7.26 1.98
N ASP A 81 -3.54 8.57 1.93
CA ASP A 81 -2.41 9.23 1.30
C ASP A 81 -1.21 9.37 2.27
N LEU A 82 -0.16 10.03 1.80
CA LEU A 82 1.05 10.27 2.58
C LEU A 82 0.76 11.01 3.90
N MET A 83 -0.11 12.03 3.85
CA MET A 83 -0.40 12.87 5.02
C MET A 83 -1.30 12.16 6.03
N ASP A 84 -2.26 11.37 5.56
CA ASP A 84 -3.07 10.50 6.43
C ASP A 84 -2.19 9.53 7.22
N LEU A 85 -1.27 8.87 6.52
CA LEU A 85 -0.33 7.92 7.12
C LEU A 85 0.59 8.59 8.15
N ALA A 86 1.09 9.79 7.84
CA ALA A 86 1.92 10.55 8.75
C ALA A 86 1.17 10.93 10.03
N GLN A 87 -0.10 11.37 9.92
CA GLN A 87 -0.92 11.71 11.09
C GLN A 87 -1.25 10.48 11.94
N ILE A 88 -1.59 9.34 11.32
CA ILE A 88 -1.81 8.08 12.04
C ILE A 88 -0.52 7.67 12.78
N LEU A 89 0.63 7.83 12.14
CA LEU A 89 1.92 7.50 12.74
C LEU A 89 2.25 8.40 13.94
N GLN A 90 1.89 9.69 13.91
CA GLN A 90 2.06 10.58 15.06
C GLN A 90 1.30 10.09 16.30
N VAL A 91 0.08 9.56 16.12
CA VAL A 91 -0.69 8.95 17.22
C VAL A 91 -0.01 7.66 17.69
N LEU A 92 0.41 6.78 16.79
CA LEU A 92 1.12 5.54 17.13
C LEU A 92 2.45 5.78 17.86
N ARG A 93 3.11 6.90 17.60
CA ARG A 93 4.36 7.31 18.24
C ARG A 93 4.15 8.14 19.52
N GLY A 94 2.89 8.38 19.91
CA GLY A 94 2.58 9.15 21.12
C GLY A 94 2.88 10.65 20.99
N VAL A 95 3.07 11.17 19.78
CA VAL A 95 3.24 12.60 19.51
C VAL A 95 1.90 13.32 19.68
N GLN A 96 0.81 12.63 19.37
CA GLN A 96 -0.57 13.10 19.56
C GLN A 96 -1.38 12.00 20.25
N GLU A 97 -2.36 12.36 21.06
CA GLU A 97 -3.27 11.40 21.68
C GLU A 97 -4.32 10.86 20.72
N SER A 98 -4.72 11.69 19.73
CA SER A 98 -5.77 11.35 18.77
C SER A 98 -5.61 12.12 17.46
N LEU A 99 -6.23 11.62 16.38
CA LEU A 99 -6.29 12.32 15.11
C LEU A 99 -7.13 13.58 15.21
N ALA A 100 -6.54 14.72 14.79
CA ALA A 100 -7.18 16.02 14.73
C ALA A 100 -7.96 16.35 16.03
N ASP A 101 -7.33 16.19 17.20
CA ASP A 101 -7.91 16.44 18.53
C ASP A 101 -9.26 15.71 18.74
N GLY A 102 -9.36 14.46 18.29
CA GLY A 102 -10.55 13.62 18.40
C GLY A 102 -11.62 13.84 17.33
N LYS A 103 -11.46 14.86 16.45
CA LYS A 103 -12.38 15.10 15.32
C LYS A 103 -12.23 14.01 14.24
N GLY A 104 -11.02 13.50 14.07
CA GLY A 104 -10.67 12.50 13.04
C GLY A 104 -10.38 13.15 11.68
N LEU A 105 -9.96 12.30 10.73
CA LEU A 105 -9.71 12.70 9.35
C LEU A 105 -10.99 12.54 8.53
N PHE A 106 -11.33 13.55 7.76
CA PHE A 106 -12.49 13.55 6.88
C PHE A 106 -12.08 13.28 5.43
N HIS A 107 -12.64 12.24 4.84
CA HIS A 107 -12.45 11.87 3.45
C HIS A 107 -13.74 12.04 2.67
N ARG A 108 -13.65 12.63 1.49
CA ARG A 108 -14.79 12.77 0.57
C ARG A 108 -14.38 12.28 -0.81
N SER A 109 -15.20 11.42 -1.38
CA SER A 109 -15.12 10.98 -2.77
C SER A 109 -16.41 11.33 -3.52
N SER A 110 -16.45 11.04 -4.82
CA SER A 110 -17.64 11.25 -5.64
C SER A 110 -18.86 10.46 -5.17
N ASN A 111 -18.67 9.36 -4.45
CA ASN A 111 -19.74 8.42 -4.09
C ASN A 111 -19.88 8.14 -2.58
N ALA A 112 -19.02 8.73 -1.74
CA ALA A 112 -19.10 8.54 -0.31
C ALA A 112 -18.37 9.63 0.48
N SER A 113 -18.72 9.79 1.77
CA SER A 113 -17.90 10.46 2.77
C SER A 113 -17.50 9.50 3.88
N ALA A 114 -16.35 9.71 4.50
CA ALA A 114 -15.87 8.89 5.59
C ALA A 114 -15.16 9.73 6.66
N ILE A 115 -15.17 9.25 7.89
CA ILE A 115 -14.41 9.79 9.01
C ILE A 115 -13.58 8.67 9.60
N ILE A 116 -12.29 8.94 9.78
CA ILE A 116 -11.33 8.05 10.43
C ILE A 116 -10.98 8.66 11.76
N LYS A 117 -11.32 8.01 12.86
CA LYS A 117 -10.88 8.36 14.20
C LYS A 117 -9.85 7.35 14.66
N PHE A 118 -8.76 7.83 15.21
CA PHE A 118 -7.73 7.00 15.77
C PHE A 118 -7.20 7.67 17.03
N GLU A 119 -7.21 6.93 18.13
CA GLU A 119 -6.87 7.46 19.45
C GLU A 119 -6.10 6.44 20.30
N HIS A 120 -5.18 6.93 21.10
CA HIS A 120 -4.55 6.16 22.15
C HIS A 120 -5.51 6.07 23.34
N ARG A 121 -5.67 4.87 23.91
CA ARG A 121 -6.46 4.61 25.12
C ARG A 121 -5.56 3.99 26.17
N ILE A 122 -5.73 4.46 27.40
CA ILE A 122 -5.03 3.93 28.58
C ILE A 122 -5.94 2.96 29.34
N GLU A 123 -7.21 3.30 29.45
CA GLU A 123 -8.21 2.53 30.19
C GLU A 123 -9.40 2.11 29.29
N PRO A 124 -10.10 1.01 29.58
CA PRO A 124 -9.82 0.01 30.61
C PRO A 124 -8.67 -0.95 30.24
N VAL A 125 -8.20 -0.92 29.02
CA VAL A 125 -7.08 -1.70 28.49
C VAL A 125 -6.23 -0.78 27.62
N PRO A 126 -4.91 -0.71 27.87
CA PRO A 126 -4.02 0.12 27.05
C PRO A 126 -3.96 -0.39 25.60
N GLY A 127 -3.97 0.55 24.66
CA GLY A 127 -3.93 0.26 23.23
C GLY A 127 -4.43 1.43 22.39
N TYR A 128 -4.83 1.16 21.15
CA TYR A 128 -5.28 2.18 20.21
C TYR A 128 -6.59 1.76 19.56
N LEU A 129 -7.56 2.66 19.57
CA LEU A 129 -8.85 2.44 18.91
C LEU A 129 -8.88 3.15 17.55
N LEU A 130 -9.06 2.37 16.51
CA LEU A 130 -9.38 2.85 15.17
C LEU A 130 -10.88 2.69 14.96
N ASP A 131 -11.58 3.78 14.67
CA ASP A 131 -13.02 3.80 14.37
C ASP A 131 -13.21 4.46 13.00
N VAL A 132 -13.77 3.72 12.07
CA VAL A 132 -14.03 4.22 10.72
C VAL A 132 -15.52 4.17 10.45
N SER A 133 -16.06 5.32 10.04
CA SER A 133 -17.43 5.44 9.56
C SER A 133 -17.43 5.91 8.11
N LYS A 134 -18.22 5.26 7.26
CA LYS A 134 -18.37 5.59 5.85
C LYS A 134 -19.84 5.68 5.48
N LYS A 135 -20.24 6.83 4.97
CA LYS A 135 -21.59 7.08 4.46
C LYS A 135 -21.54 7.13 2.94
N PRO A 136 -22.01 6.10 2.24
CA PRO A 136 -22.21 6.16 0.79
C PRO A 136 -23.31 7.15 0.44
N LEU A 137 -23.35 7.64 -0.80
CA LEU A 137 -24.43 8.51 -1.29
C LEU A 137 -25.79 7.81 -1.20
N THR A 138 -25.81 6.52 -1.49
CA THR A 138 -26.99 5.65 -1.36
C THR A 138 -26.65 4.49 -0.46
N GLY A 139 -27.54 4.19 0.49
CA GLY A 139 -27.36 3.10 1.46
C GLY A 139 -27.09 3.58 2.90
N ASP A 140 -26.82 2.63 3.78
CA ASP A 140 -26.66 2.87 5.19
C ASP A 140 -25.25 3.31 5.59
N LEU A 141 -25.16 3.94 6.77
CA LEU A 141 -23.88 4.26 7.39
C LEU A 141 -23.18 2.95 7.80
N LEU A 142 -22.00 2.73 7.21
CA LEU A 142 -21.12 1.64 7.63
C LEU A 142 -20.19 2.15 8.72
N ARG A 143 -20.08 1.41 9.81
CA ARG A 143 -19.17 1.71 10.91
C ARG A 143 -18.47 0.45 11.38
N VAL A 144 -17.14 0.47 11.42
CA VAL A 144 -16.31 -0.62 11.89
C VAL A 144 -15.23 -0.06 12.79
N ASN A 145 -14.98 -0.68 13.92
CA ASN A 145 -13.88 -0.34 14.79
C ASN A 145 -12.88 -1.49 14.91
N PHE A 146 -11.64 -1.16 15.22
CA PHE A 146 -10.56 -2.10 15.44
C PHE A 146 -9.70 -1.61 16.60
N PHE A 147 -9.41 -2.49 17.55
CA PHE A 147 -8.60 -2.15 18.70
C PHE A 147 -7.22 -2.80 18.57
N PHE A 148 -6.18 -2.00 18.37
CA PHE A 148 -4.80 -2.47 18.38
C PHE A 148 -4.31 -2.66 19.80
N ARG A 149 -3.83 -3.84 20.12
CA ARG A 149 -3.05 -4.08 21.32
C ARG A 149 -1.67 -3.42 21.19
N PRO A 150 -0.97 -3.11 22.29
CA PRO A 150 0.31 -2.41 22.23
C PRO A 150 1.34 -3.03 21.25
N ALA A 151 1.49 -4.36 21.23
CA ALA A 151 2.40 -5.03 20.31
C ALA A 151 1.98 -4.91 18.84
N GLU A 152 0.69 -4.96 18.56
CA GLU A 152 0.15 -4.78 17.20
C GLU A 152 0.32 -3.34 16.74
N ALA A 153 0.07 -2.38 17.63
CA ALA A 153 0.28 -0.96 17.37
C ALA A 153 1.76 -0.66 17.05
N PHE A 154 2.68 -1.24 17.82
CA PHE A 154 4.11 -1.13 17.57
C PHE A 154 4.50 -1.69 16.20
N ALA A 155 4.03 -2.90 15.86
CA ALA A 155 4.28 -3.51 14.55
C ALA A 155 3.66 -2.68 13.42
N CYS A 156 2.45 -2.13 13.64
CA CYS A 156 1.79 -1.24 12.68
C CYS A 156 2.60 0.04 12.44
N ALA A 157 3.13 0.67 13.52
CA ALA A 157 3.97 1.85 13.40
C ALA A 157 5.20 1.60 12.52
N LEU A 158 5.93 0.51 12.75
CA LEU A 158 7.09 0.15 11.94
C LEU A 158 6.73 -0.10 10.47
N MET A 159 5.59 -0.76 10.21
CA MET A 159 5.12 -0.98 8.84
C MET A 159 4.74 0.33 8.15
N LEU A 160 4.08 1.25 8.86
CA LEU A 160 3.69 2.54 8.30
C LEU A 160 4.89 3.44 8.04
N GLU A 161 5.90 3.45 8.91
CA GLU A 161 7.17 4.17 8.67
C GLU A 161 7.83 3.73 7.37
N GLN A 162 7.91 2.42 7.15
CA GLN A 162 8.46 1.90 5.90
C GLN A 162 7.54 2.20 4.70
N ALA A 163 6.22 2.13 4.90
CA ALA A 163 5.25 2.42 3.85
C ALA A 163 5.33 3.87 3.38
N LEU A 164 5.57 4.85 4.27
CA LEU A 164 5.73 6.27 3.91
C LEU A 164 6.80 6.47 2.84
N VAL A 165 7.94 5.77 2.94
CA VAL A 165 9.01 5.84 1.95
C VAL A 165 8.54 5.32 0.59
N TYR A 166 7.83 4.20 0.56
CA TYR A 166 7.34 3.62 -0.69
C TYR A 166 6.17 4.39 -1.29
N VAL A 167 5.34 4.99 -0.45
CA VAL A 167 4.24 5.87 -0.88
C VAL A 167 4.78 7.16 -1.51
N ALA A 168 5.87 7.72 -0.95
CA ALA A 168 6.48 8.95 -1.44
C ALA A 168 7.35 8.74 -2.69
N PHE A 169 8.16 7.67 -2.72
CA PHE A 169 9.25 7.51 -3.70
C PHE A 169 9.13 6.23 -4.55
N GLY A 170 8.14 5.39 -4.30
CA GLY A 170 8.05 4.09 -4.94
C GLY A 170 9.05 3.07 -4.39
N ILE A 171 9.06 1.88 -4.98
CA ILE A 171 10.04 0.84 -4.66
C ILE A 171 11.28 1.08 -5.50
N PRO A 172 12.47 1.25 -4.88
CA PRO A 172 13.70 1.40 -5.64
C PRO A 172 13.92 0.18 -6.54
N THR A 173 13.98 0.41 -7.85
CA THR A 173 14.33 -0.63 -8.82
C THR A 173 15.81 -0.49 -9.13
N VAL A 174 16.57 -1.58 -9.01
CA VAL A 174 17.93 -1.64 -9.53
C VAL A 174 17.81 -1.72 -11.05
N ILE A 175 17.99 -0.58 -11.72
CA ILE A 175 18.13 -0.57 -13.19
C ILE A 175 19.48 -1.23 -13.50
N PRO A 176 19.54 -2.42 -14.15
CA PRO A 176 20.80 -2.97 -14.58
C PRO A 176 21.48 -1.93 -15.46
N ARG A 177 22.72 -1.53 -15.11
CA ARG A 177 23.51 -0.69 -16.01
C ARG A 177 23.60 -1.43 -17.34
N MET A 178 22.88 -0.96 -18.36
CA MET A 178 23.10 -1.41 -19.71
C MET A 178 24.57 -1.16 -20.00
N ARG A 179 25.36 -2.22 -20.23
CA ARG A 179 26.71 -2.04 -20.79
C ARG A 179 26.53 -1.25 -22.07
N PRO A 180 27.24 -0.13 -22.22
CA PRO A 180 27.23 0.56 -23.51
C PRO A 180 27.56 -0.49 -24.58
N ALA A 181 26.79 -0.50 -25.66
CA ALA A 181 27.05 -1.37 -26.77
C ALA A 181 28.53 -1.20 -27.16
N PRO A 182 29.29 -2.27 -27.44
CA PRO A 182 30.67 -2.14 -27.89
C PRO A 182 30.65 -1.18 -29.10
N ILE A 183 31.42 -0.11 -28.98
CA ILE A 183 31.58 0.84 -30.07
C ILE A 183 32.06 -0.01 -31.25
N ALA A 184 31.22 -0.19 -32.26
CA ALA A 184 31.63 -0.86 -33.49
C ALA A 184 32.89 -0.16 -33.97
N ALA A 185 33.99 -0.92 -34.03
CA ALA A 185 35.23 -0.38 -34.54
C ALA A 185 34.93 0.19 -35.94
N MET A 186 35.05 1.52 -36.08
CA MET A 186 34.92 2.13 -37.38
C MET A 186 36.01 1.48 -38.28
N PRO A 187 35.67 1.06 -39.49
CA PRO A 187 36.69 0.55 -40.41
C PRO A 187 37.75 1.63 -40.61
N VAL A 188 38.99 1.29 -40.27
CA VAL A 188 40.14 2.13 -40.58
C VAL A 188 40.23 2.15 -42.09
N GLU A 189 39.83 3.24 -42.74
CA GLU A 189 40.15 3.47 -44.14
C GLU A 189 41.66 3.50 -44.26
N THR A 190 42.22 2.46 -44.86
CA THR A 190 43.59 2.43 -45.26
C THR A 190 43.76 3.48 -46.34
N VAL A 191 44.34 4.64 -45.96
CA VAL A 191 44.85 5.62 -46.94
C VAL A 191 45.96 4.91 -47.71
N THR A 192 45.65 4.47 -48.90
CA THR A 192 46.62 3.98 -49.87
C THR A 192 47.51 5.14 -50.28
N ASP A 193 48.76 5.07 -49.88
CA ASP A 193 49.84 5.90 -50.41
C ASP A 193 49.92 5.74 -51.95
N VAL A 194 49.35 6.69 -52.67
CA VAL A 194 49.63 6.85 -54.11
C VAL A 194 49.96 8.31 -54.30
N ALA A 195 51.16 8.52 -54.83
CA ALA A 195 51.69 9.75 -55.33
C ALA A 195 52.77 10.49 -54.50
N VAL A 196 53.95 9.85 -54.35
CA VAL A 196 55.19 10.57 -54.23
C VAL A 196 56.18 9.93 -55.22
N ALA A 197 56.01 10.24 -56.50
CA ALA A 197 57.03 9.96 -57.52
C ALA A 197 56.68 10.82 -58.74
N GLU A 198 57.04 12.10 -58.71
CA GLU A 198 57.29 12.92 -59.87
C GLU A 198 57.54 14.38 -59.47
N ALA A 199 58.77 14.70 -59.03
CA ALA A 199 59.32 16.04 -59.07
C ALA A 199 60.80 16.04 -58.70
N ILE A 200 61.62 15.23 -59.39
CA ILE A 200 63.06 15.47 -59.47
C ILE A 200 63.44 15.21 -60.90
N SER A 201 63.33 16.26 -61.75
CA SER A 201 64.11 16.48 -62.98
C SER A 201 63.59 17.71 -63.73
N ALA A 202 64.19 18.87 -63.46
CA ALA A 202 64.50 19.97 -64.37
C ALA A 202 65.08 21.12 -63.56
#